data_1e0221346739a778a87f142f7766c1ab
#
_entry.id   1e0221346739a778a87f142f7766c1ab
#
_cell.length_a   1.000
_cell.length_b   1.000
_cell.length_c   1.000
_cell.angle_alpha   90.00
_cell.angle_beta   90.00
_cell.angle_gamma   90.00
#
_symmetry.space_group_name_H-M   'P 1'
#
loop_
_entity.id
_entity.type
_entity.pdbx_description
1 polymer ?
#
loop_
_entity_poly.entity_id
_entity_poly.type
_entity_poly.pdbx_seq_one_letter_code
_entity_poly.pdbx_strand_id
1 'polypeptide(L)'
;MLGARDQMNRLGDLGRRTYRTGRLFGAPRPAAIVYYVLCAVILGWAAFQRFRLPVWPLADPDIWGYLNPALSKLTGGAFQHTWGRNFTYPGFLFLILASFNSFAAITIVQHILGLLTGGLLLACWHQILRFLEVGAIYRYTNKIAGVLLLAIYLLSSQPIVAEHELRPEAITPFFAVLDIFLTLKFFEQRYLRGKQWHSAWLGAAVVFVSFFLLSLKPSFGLTALFATLPVLLSLFHRKATWIERLILLAAAAISALLLVLPEHYLAKSDSMATSFLPETLFYVHANLIADQMDEDIACGDCGQRGCEWLDRIKSELREEMRRSWELNPNYRSLGFDPDYLMYTSEKIRQWREKFFQGEDAKRFRFYWYYAERALMKHPARALAKVWRQMRLFYSARNPAFATGREIALTEPYRRTVEMLQNPAFRSTFLRFPPSKKYEAACASAASAHWAVSQLQRIRRCNQVLARAYLPVFCAVLLASGLLLCSQKLRFAFGMLWPATLLIYSYNFGTCLETAIIHSLDNPRYMTVQFSFTLLAEFVGIYFLMSPKPIVSAKPPMAKLM
;
A
#
# COMPACT_ATOMS: atom_id res chain seq x y z
N MET A 1 -30.02 -7.70 10.95
CA MET A 1 -29.72 -7.16 9.62
C MET A 1 -30.71 -6.10 9.10
N LEU A 2 -32.00 -6.16 9.40
CA LEU A 2 -32.99 -5.16 8.98
C LEU A 2 -32.78 -3.76 9.60
N GLY A 3 -32.34 -3.67 10.87
CA GLY A 3 -32.13 -2.38 11.54
C GLY A 3 -30.94 -1.55 11.03
N ALA A 4 -29.87 -2.18 10.56
CA ALA A 4 -28.72 -1.48 9.96
C ALA A 4 -29.05 -0.87 8.59
N ARG A 5 -29.97 -1.46 7.86
CA ARG A 5 -30.44 -1.02 6.55
C ARG A 5 -31.26 0.27 6.62
N ASP A 6 -32.14 0.37 7.61
CA ASP A 6 -32.95 1.59 7.83
C ASP A 6 -32.11 2.73 8.38
N GLN A 7 -31.07 2.44 9.13
CA GLN A 7 -30.15 3.44 9.65
C GLN A 7 -29.32 4.12 8.54
N MET A 8 -28.83 3.37 7.54
CA MET A 8 -28.11 3.95 6.40
C MET A 8 -29.00 4.85 5.54
N ASN A 9 -30.28 4.51 5.40
CA ASN A 9 -31.24 5.35 4.66
C ASN A 9 -31.51 6.68 5.40
N ARG A 10 -31.63 6.64 6.73
CA ARG A 10 -31.83 7.85 7.57
C ARG A 10 -30.62 8.76 7.61
N LEU A 11 -29.39 8.19 7.61
CA LEU A 11 -28.15 8.96 7.48
C LEU A 11 -28.07 9.72 6.15
N GLY A 12 -28.51 9.09 5.06
CA GLY A 12 -28.57 9.74 3.74
C GLY A 12 -29.57 10.91 3.67
N ASP A 13 -30.70 10.82 4.35
CA ASP A 13 -31.73 11.88 4.32
C ASP A 13 -31.37 13.08 5.22
N LEU A 14 -30.67 12.85 6.32
CA LEU A 14 -30.16 13.96 7.16
C LEU A 14 -28.96 14.66 6.50
N GLY A 15 -28.06 13.92 5.90
CA GLY A 15 -26.92 14.49 5.18
C GLY A 15 -27.34 15.43 4.04
N ARG A 16 -28.49 15.17 3.41
CA ARG A 16 -29.05 16.07 2.36
C ARG A 16 -29.52 17.40 2.88
N ARG A 17 -29.99 17.48 4.11
CA ARG A 17 -30.48 18.77 4.70
C ARG A 17 -29.34 19.67 5.12
N THR A 18 -28.26 19.11 5.69
CA THR A 18 -27.08 19.88 6.13
C THR A 18 -26.20 20.34 4.96
N TYR A 19 -26.16 19.58 3.86
CA TYR A 19 -25.33 19.91 2.69
C TYR A 19 -25.79 21.16 1.90
N ARG A 20 -27.06 21.60 2.03
CA ARG A 20 -27.61 22.74 1.26
C ARG A 20 -27.05 24.11 1.66
N THR A 21 -26.44 24.26 2.83
CA THR A 21 -26.04 25.56 3.39
C THR A 21 -24.53 25.84 3.37
N GLY A 22 -23.70 24.85 3.08
CA GLY A 22 -22.24 24.97 3.19
C GLY A 22 -21.55 25.54 1.94
N ARG A 23 -21.57 26.85 1.70
CA ARG A 23 -20.59 27.50 0.82
C ARG A 23 -19.22 27.52 1.53
N LEU A 24 -18.35 26.59 1.18
CA LEU A 24 -16.99 26.40 1.75
C LEU A 24 -16.04 27.59 1.53
N PHE A 25 -16.41 28.61 0.76
CA PHE A 25 -15.55 29.71 0.31
C PHE A 25 -15.86 31.07 0.93
N GLY A 26 -16.46 31.09 2.13
CA GLY A 26 -16.69 32.33 2.87
C GLY A 26 -15.49 32.87 3.65
N ALA A 27 -14.24 32.42 3.35
CA ALA A 27 -13.06 33.09 3.91
C ALA A 27 -12.81 34.41 3.17
N PRO A 28 -12.38 35.49 3.86
CA PRO A 28 -12.00 36.73 3.21
C PRO A 28 -11.00 36.41 2.10
N ARG A 29 -11.16 37.03 0.93
CA ARG A 29 -10.34 36.83 -0.27
C ARG A 29 -8.83 36.79 0.03
N PRO A 30 -8.22 37.69 0.88
CA PRO A 30 -6.79 37.67 1.16
C PRO A 30 -6.33 36.36 1.83
N ALA A 31 -7.07 35.78 2.77
CA ALA A 31 -6.70 34.54 3.42
C ALA A 31 -6.78 33.30 2.49
N ALA A 32 -7.63 33.35 1.47
CA ALA A 32 -7.65 32.33 0.44
C ALA A 32 -6.44 32.45 -0.50
N ILE A 33 -6.08 33.66 -0.88
CA ILE A 33 -4.89 33.93 -1.70
C ILE A 33 -3.63 33.44 -1.00
N VAL A 34 -3.42 33.83 0.27
CA VAL A 34 -2.26 33.38 1.08
C VAL A 34 -2.19 31.86 1.14
N TYR A 35 -3.32 31.18 1.36
CA TYR A 35 -3.38 29.73 1.37
C TYR A 35 -2.88 29.10 0.07
N TYR A 36 -3.39 29.56 -1.09
CA TYR A 36 -2.98 29.00 -2.39
C TYR A 36 -1.54 29.37 -2.75
N VAL A 37 -1.08 30.55 -2.40
CA VAL A 37 0.33 30.97 -2.57
C VAL A 37 1.25 30.05 -1.77
N LEU A 38 0.94 29.78 -0.49
CA LEU A 38 1.71 28.83 0.32
C LEU A 38 1.74 27.42 -0.30
N CYS A 39 0.61 26.92 -0.76
CA CYS A 39 0.57 25.61 -1.44
C CYS A 39 1.43 25.61 -2.71
N ALA A 40 1.37 26.67 -3.52
CA ALA A 40 2.18 26.80 -4.72
C ALA A 40 3.69 26.89 -4.42
N VAL A 41 4.09 27.65 -3.39
CA VAL A 41 5.49 27.75 -2.94
C VAL A 41 6.01 26.39 -2.46
N ILE A 42 5.22 25.64 -1.66
CA ILE A 42 5.60 24.30 -1.21
C ILE A 42 5.75 23.36 -2.42
N LEU A 43 4.83 23.40 -3.37
CA LEU A 43 4.88 22.57 -4.57
C LEU A 43 6.10 22.88 -5.44
N GLY A 44 6.37 24.20 -5.66
CA GLY A 44 7.54 24.67 -6.41
C GLY A 44 8.85 24.25 -5.74
N TRP A 45 8.95 24.40 -4.42
CA TRP A 45 10.12 23.96 -3.66
C TRP A 45 10.30 22.44 -3.71
N ALA A 46 9.22 21.67 -3.58
CA ALA A 46 9.24 20.23 -3.69
C ALA A 46 9.66 19.74 -5.09
N ALA A 47 9.19 20.41 -6.14
CA ALA A 47 9.64 20.16 -7.51
C ALA A 47 11.13 20.47 -7.66
N PHE A 48 11.58 21.63 -7.19
CA PHE A 48 13.00 21.97 -7.20
C PHE A 48 13.88 20.93 -6.49
N GLN A 49 13.46 20.45 -5.31
CA GLN A 49 14.21 19.41 -4.57
C GLN A 49 14.36 18.12 -5.38
N ARG A 50 13.35 17.71 -6.15
CA ARG A 50 13.35 16.49 -6.96
C ARG A 50 14.23 16.65 -8.20
N PHE A 51 14.00 17.72 -8.96
CA PHE A 51 14.64 17.89 -10.27
C PHE A 51 16.08 18.41 -10.23
N ARG A 52 16.57 18.83 -9.04
CA ARG A 52 18.00 19.11 -8.84
C ARG A 52 18.84 17.83 -8.60
N LEU A 53 18.19 16.70 -8.30
CA LEU A 53 18.86 15.41 -8.14
C LEU A 53 19.09 14.75 -9.48
N PRO A 54 20.01 13.77 -9.59
CA PRO A 54 20.13 12.97 -10.80
C PRO A 54 18.81 12.27 -11.11
N VAL A 55 18.29 12.49 -12.31
CA VAL A 55 16.99 11.91 -12.75
C VAL A 55 17.10 10.46 -13.25
N TRP A 56 18.11 9.74 -12.84
CA TRP A 56 18.32 8.36 -13.23
C TRP A 56 17.75 7.44 -12.15
N PRO A 57 16.98 6.41 -12.54
CA PRO A 57 16.38 5.52 -11.54
C PRO A 57 17.44 4.66 -10.85
N LEU A 58 17.16 4.34 -9.58
CA LEU A 58 17.97 3.44 -8.77
C LEU A 58 17.53 2.00 -8.98
N ALA A 59 18.49 1.12 -9.16
CA ALA A 59 18.30 -0.31 -9.27
C ALA A 59 18.62 -1.03 -7.97
N ASP A 60 17.89 -2.10 -7.69
CA ASP A 60 18.13 -3.02 -6.60
C ASP A 60 18.09 -4.48 -7.08
N PRO A 61 18.29 -5.47 -6.23
CA PRO A 61 18.24 -6.88 -6.63
C PRO A 61 16.95 -7.32 -7.32
N ASP A 62 15.82 -6.66 -7.04
CA ASP A 62 14.52 -6.97 -7.63
C ASP A 62 14.30 -6.39 -9.05
N ILE A 63 15.20 -5.48 -9.50
CA ILE A 63 15.03 -4.72 -10.76
C ILE A 63 14.73 -5.61 -11.96
N TRP A 64 15.43 -6.74 -12.06
CA TRP A 64 15.31 -7.60 -13.23
C TRP A 64 13.94 -8.23 -13.35
N GLY A 65 13.27 -8.47 -12.23
CA GLY A 65 11.89 -8.90 -12.19
C GLY A 65 10.91 -7.89 -12.78
N TYR A 66 11.25 -6.61 -12.74
CA TYR A 66 10.39 -5.55 -13.26
C TYR A 66 10.85 -5.05 -14.63
N LEU A 67 12.14 -4.91 -14.85
CA LEU A 67 12.69 -4.29 -16.04
C LEU A 67 12.84 -5.25 -17.22
N ASN A 68 13.23 -6.51 -16.95
CA ASN A 68 13.53 -7.48 -18.01
C ASN A 68 12.33 -7.75 -18.95
N PRO A 69 11.07 -7.89 -18.50
CA PRO A 69 9.93 -8.05 -19.40
C PRO A 69 9.77 -6.88 -20.36
N ALA A 70 9.93 -5.66 -19.87
CA ALA A 70 9.86 -4.45 -20.68
C ALA A 70 10.98 -4.39 -21.71
N LEU A 71 12.23 -4.63 -21.31
CA LEU A 71 13.38 -4.61 -22.20
C LEU A 71 13.31 -5.73 -23.24
N SER A 72 12.91 -6.94 -22.84
CA SER A 72 12.74 -8.05 -23.79
C SER A 72 11.76 -7.67 -24.89
N LYS A 73 10.61 -7.08 -24.54
CA LYS A 73 9.61 -6.63 -25.52
C LYS A 73 10.14 -5.51 -26.41
N LEU A 74 10.86 -4.54 -25.85
CA LEU A 74 11.44 -3.40 -26.60
C LEU A 74 12.55 -3.83 -27.56
N THR A 75 13.19 -4.96 -27.31
CA THR A 75 14.27 -5.50 -28.15
C THR A 75 13.83 -6.63 -29.07
N GLY A 76 12.52 -6.75 -29.35
CA GLY A 76 11.94 -7.68 -30.32
C GLY A 76 11.58 -9.06 -29.76
N GLY A 77 11.74 -9.30 -28.45
CA GLY A 77 11.32 -10.52 -27.76
C GLY A 77 9.86 -10.49 -27.29
N ALA A 78 9.47 -11.53 -26.55
CA ALA A 78 8.19 -11.57 -25.85
C ALA A 78 8.22 -10.73 -24.57
N PHE A 79 7.05 -10.26 -24.11
CA PHE A 79 6.89 -9.71 -22.78
C PHE A 79 6.87 -10.89 -21.79
N GLN A 80 8.00 -11.15 -21.17
CA GLN A 80 8.20 -12.32 -20.33
C GLN A 80 7.54 -12.14 -18.96
N HIS A 81 7.05 -13.25 -18.41
CA HIS A 81 6.68 -13.31 -16.99
C HIS A 81 7.94 -13.35 -16.13
N THR A 82 7.90 -12.68 -15.00
CA THR A 82 8.98 -12.71 -14.03
C THR A 82 8.48 -13.19 -12.67
N TRP A 83 9.22 -14.06 -12.09
CA TRP A 83 8.98 -14.77 -10.84
C TRP A 83 8.32 -13.89 -9.77
N GLY A 84 7.06 -14.19 -9.42
CA GLY A 84 6.30 -13.54 -8.37
C GLY A 84 6.08 -12.03 -8.56
N ARG A 85 6.30 -11.49 -9.75
CA ARG A 85 6.06 -10.09 -10.09
C ARG A 85 4.88 -10.00 -11.03
N ASN A 86 3.88 -9.19 -10.69
CA ASN A 86 2.77 -8.92 -11.58
C ASN A 86 3.21 -8.04 -12.77
N PHE A 87 2.54 -8.19 -13.90
CA PHE A 87 2.88 -7.49 -15.15
C PHE A 87 2.64 -5.97 -15.11
N THR A 88 1.85 -5.46 -14.16
CA THR A 88 1.38 -4.06 -14.14
C THR A 88 2.53 -3.05 -14.06
N TYR A 89 3.49 -3.25 -13.16
CA TYR A 89 4.65 -2.35 -13.09
C TYR A 89 5.64 -2.55 -14.24
N PRO A 90 6.00 -3.78 -14.68
CA PRO A 90 6.71 -4.00 -15.94
C PRO A 90 6.03 -3.34 -17.15
N GLY A 91 4.70 -3.41 -17.24
CA GLY A 91 3.92 -2.75 -18.29
C GLY A 91 4.03 -1.21 -18.22
N PHE A 92 4.00 -0.64 -17.03
CA PHE A 92 4.25 0.79 -16.83
C PHE A 92 5.66 1.20 -17.30
N LEU A 93 6.70 0.42 -16.96
CA LEU A 93 8.07 0.66 -17.44
C LEU A 93 8.16 0.55 -18.96
N PHE A 94 7.52 -0.47 -19.54
CA PHE A 94 7.46 -0.65 -21.00
C PHE A 94 6.86 0.58 -21.69
N LEU A 95 5.72 1.06 -21.20
CA LEU A 95 5.04 2.22 -21.79
C LEU A 95 5.92 3.48 -21.75
N ILE A 96 6.61 3.75 -20.64
CA ILE A 96 7.51 4.90 -20.53
C ILE A 96 8.71 4.74 -21.46
N LEU A 97 9.39 3.60 -21.44
CA LEU A 97 10.57 3.37 -22.24
C LEU A 97 10.25 3.36 -23.74
N ALA A 98 9.10 2.81 -24.15
CA ALA A 98 8.63 2.84 -25.52
C ALA A 98 8.31 4.27 -25.99
N SER A 99 7.70 5.10 -25.12
CA SER A 99 7.28 6.46 -25.48
C SER A 99 8.44 7.45 -25.50
N PHE A 100 9.38 7.34 -24.57
CA PHE A 100 10.42 8.37 -24.36
C PHE A 100 11.84 7.89 -24.73
N ASN A 101 12.04 6.61 -24.94
CA ASN A 101 13.34 6.00 -25.22
C ASN A 101 14.45 6.46 -24.24
N SER A 102 14.11 6.57 -22.94
CA SER A 102 15.01 7.09 -21.91
C SER A 102 14.67 6.56 -20.53
N PHE A 103 15.67 6.06 -19.78
CA PHE A 103 15.50 5.68 -18.38
C PHE A 103 15.21 6.88 -17.48
N ALA A 104 15.75 8.08 -17.80
CA ALA A 104 15.47 9.28 -17.02
C ALA A 104 13.97 9.62 -16.99
N ALA A 105 13.22 9.28 -18.06
CA ALA A 105 11.79 9.50 -18.11
C ALA A 105 11.03 8.74 -17.01
N ILE A 106 11.54 7.59 -16.54
CA ILE A 106 10.93 6.81 -15.46
C ILE A 106 10.92 7.66 -14.19
N THR A 107 12.08 8.16 -13.77
CA THR A 107 12.19 8.99 -12.55
C THR A 107 11.41 10.29 -12.68
N ILE A 108 11.42 10.93 -13.84
CA ILE A 108 10.65 12.14 -14.09
C ILE A 108 9.15 11.89 -13.91
N VAL A 109 8.61 10.81 -14.51
CA VAL A 109 7.19 10.44 -14.35
C VAL A 109 6.87 10.11 -12.90
N GLN A 110 7.75 9.36 -12.21
CA GLN A 110 7.57 9.02 -10.80
C GLN A 110 7.58 10.28 -9.90
N HIS A 111 8.47 11.26 -10.17
CA HIS A 111 8.47 12.56 -9.47
C HIS A 111 7.18 13.35 -9.70
N ILE A 112 6.67 13.36 -10.95
CA ILE A 112 5.40 14.01 -11.27
C ILE A 112 4.25 13.34 -10.48
N LEU A 113 4.20 12.00 -10.44
CA LEU A 113 3.21 11.28 -9.67
C LEU A 113 3.34 11.54 -8.16
N GLY A 114 4.57 11.68 -7.64
CA GLY A 114 4.82 12.07 -6.25
C GLY A 114 4.29 13.48 -5.92
N LEU A 115 4.50 14.45 -6.81
CA LEU A 115 3.94 15.80 -6.67
C LEU A 115 2.42 15.80 -6.75
N LEU A 116 1.84 15.04 -7.69
CA LEU A 116 0.39 14.87 -7.81
C LEU A 116 -0.22 14.18 -6.58
N THR A 117 0.52 13.25 -5.94
CA THR A 117 0.09 12.64 -4.67
C THR A 117 -0.11 13.69 -3.58
N GLY A 118 0.81 14.67 -3.47
CA GLY A 118 0.63 15.80 -2.56
C GLY A 118 -0.65 16.60 -2.85
N GLY A 119 -0.93 16.87 -4.12
CA GLY A 119 -2.18 17.52 -4.55
C GLY A 119 -3.43 16.70 -4.22
N LEU A 120 -3.37 15.38 -4.41
CA LEU A 120 -4.47 14.46 -4.06
C LEU A 120 -4.69 14.38 -2.54
N LEU A 121 -3.62 14.37 -1.72
CA LEU A 121 -3.75 14.43 -0.26
C LEU A 121 -4.49 15.69 0.18
N LEU A 122 -4.16 16.83 -0.42
CA LEU A 122 -4.87 18.08 -0.16
C LEU A 122 -6.33 18.01 -0.63
N ALA A 123 -6.61 17.38 -1.76
CA ALA A 123 -7.97 17.15 -2.26
C ALA A 123 -8.78 16.23 -1.33
N CYS A 124 -8.16 15.15 -0.82
CA CYS A 124 -8.75 14.27 0.21
C CYS A 124 -9.09 15.06 1.48
N TRP A 125 -8.15 15.87 1.96
CA TRP A 125 -8.36 16.73 3.13
C TRP A 125 -9.56 17.65 2.93
N HIS A 126 -9.62 18.38 1.82
CA HIS A 126 -10.75 19.21 1.50
C HIS A 126 -12.07 18.44 1.36
N GLN A 127 -12.01 17.20 0.89
CA GLN A 127 -13.19 16.35 0.78
C GLN A 127 -13.71 15.91 2.16
N ILE A 128 -12.80 15.57 3.09
CA ILE A 128 -13.12 15.22 4.47
C ILE A 128 -13.80 16.40 5.19
N LEU A 129 -13.29 17.62 5.00
CA LEU A 129 -13.86 18.82 5.62
C LEU A 129 -15.31 19.11 5.19
N ARG A 130 -15.79 18.50 4.10
CA ARG A 130 -17.19 18.61 3.65
C ARG A 130 -18.14 17.68 4.39
N PHE A 131 -17.62 16.69 5.11
CA PHE A 131 -18.46 15.72 5.82
C PHE A 131 -18.95 16.23 7.17
N LEU A 132 -18.40 17.33 7.66
CA LEU A 132 -18.81 17.96 8.91
C LEU A 132 -18.86 19.49 8.75
N GLU A 133 -19.94 20.11 9.18
CA GLU A 133 -20.03 21.57 9.24
C GLU A 133 -19.23 22.10 10.44
N VAL A 134 -18.30 23.00 10.17
CA VAL A 134 -17.47 23.61 11.21
C VAL A 134 -17.57 25.12 11.24
N GLY A 135 -17.47 25.70 12.43
CA GLY A 135 -17.48 27.16 12.63
C GLY A 135 -16.28 27.86 11.97
N ALA A 136 -16.35 29.20 11.93
CA ALA A 136 -15.35 30.03 11.23
C ALA A 136 -13.90 29.79 11.72
N ILE A 137 -13.70 29.70 13.04
CA ILE A 137 -12.34 29.48 13.63
C ILE A 137 -11.74 28.18 13.12
N TYR A 138 -12.51 27.10 13.09
CA TYR A 138 -12.04 25.81 12.57
C TYR A 138 -11.70 25.84 11.08
N ARG A 139 -12.26 26.76 10.30
CA ARG A 139 -11.89 26.90 8.87
C ARG A 139 -10.47 27.37 8.68
N TYR A 140 -9.94 28.25 9.54
CA TYR A 140 -8.54 28.68 9.47
C TYR A 140 -7.59 27.58 9.91
N THR A 141 -7.85 26.93 11.05
CA THR A 141 -7.04 25.82 11.53
C THR A 141 -6.98 24.67 10.53
N ASN A 142 -8.11 24.35 9.87
CA ASN A 142 -8.20 23.33 8.84
C ASN A 142 -7.40 23.68 7.56
N LYS A 143 -7.30 24.97 7.19
CA LYS A 143 -6.41 25.39 6.10
C LYS A 143 -4.95 25.23 6.49
N ILE A 144 -4.57 25.63 7.68
CA ILE A 144 -3.20 25.42 8.20
C ILE A 144 -2.87 23.92 8.21
N ALA A 145 -3.76 23.07 8.70
CA ALA A 145 -3.57 21.62 8.68
C ALA A 145 -3.38 21.08 7.26
N GLY A 146 -4.14 21.55 6.27
CA GLY A 146 -3.95 21.17 4.86
C GLY A 146 -2.58 21.58 4.31
N VAL A 147 -2.09 22.78 4.63
CA VAL A 147 -0.74 23.24 4.25
C VAL A 147 0.32 22.38 4.92
N LEU A 148 0.17 22.05 6.21
CA LEU A 148 1.09 21.19 6.93
C LEU A 148 1.10 19.77 6.36
N LEU A 149 -0.05 19.18 6.07
CA LEU A 149 -0.16 17.87 5.42
C LEU A 149 0.62 17.85 4.10
N LEU A 150 0.40 18.87 3.24
CA LEU A 150 1.10 19.01 1.97
C LEU A 150 2.62 19.15 2.16
N ALA A 151 3.04 20.03 3.07
CA ALA A 151 4.45 20.30 3.33
C ALA A 151 5.18 19.06 3.90
N ILE A 152 4.57 18.39 4.88
CA ILE A 152 5.16 17.19 5.50
C ILE A 152 5.35 16.10 4.46
N TYR A 153 4.33 15.84 3.62
CA TYR A 153 4.45 14.81 2.57
C TYR A 153 5.51 15.18 1.53
N LEU A 154 5.39 16.35 0.91
CA LEU A 154 6.19 16.72 -0.24
C LEU A 154 7.66 17.00 0.08
N LEU A 155 7.97 17.48 1.30
CA LEU A 155 9.32 17.87 1.71
C LEU A 155 10.01 16.80 2.57
N SER A 156 9.40 15.63 2.76
CA SER A 156 10.03 14.48 3.41
C SER A 156 10.96 13.75 2.46
N SER A 157 12.07 13.23 2.97
CA SER A 157 13.10 12.57 2.17
C SER A 157 12.68 11.21 1.60
N GLN A 158 11.94 10.42 2.35
CA GLN A 158 11.58 9.05 1.94
C GLN A 158 10.75 8.97 0.65
N PRO A 159 9.67 9.76 0.45
CA PRO A 159 8.93 9.75 -0.83
C PRO A 159 9.84 10.08 -2.02
N ILE A 160 10.75 11.06 -1.86
CA ILE A 160 11.66 11.48 -2.91
C ILE A 160 12.61 10.34 -3.31
N VAL A 161 13.15 9.59 -2.32
CA VAL A 161 14.02 8.43 -2.60
C VAL A 161 13.23 7.31 -3.26
N ALA A 162 12.03 6.98 -2.74
CA ALA A 162 11.17 5.96 -3.33
C ALA A 162 10.82 6.27 -4.81
N GLU A 163 10.64 7.55 -5.15
CA GLU A 163 10.39 8.01 -6.52
C GLU A 163 11.61 7.82 -7.45
N HIS A 164 12.82 7.55 -6.94
CA HIS A 164 13.98 7.17 -7.74
C HIS A 164 14.09 5.66 -7.96
N GLU A 165 13.41 4.83 -7.18
CA GLU A 165 13.56 3.38 -7.25
C GLU A 165 12.81 2.78 -8.45
N LEU A 166 13.40 1.79 -9.11
CA LEU A 166 12.75 0.97 -10.14
C LEU A 166 11.87 -0.10 -9.47
N ARG A 167 10.85 0.36 -8.75
CA ARG A 167 9.94 -0.48 -7.99
C ARG A 167 8.51 0.05 -8.01
N PRO A 168 7.49 -0.82 -7.84
CA PRO A 168 6.10 -0.38 -7.75
C PRO A 168 5.86 0.59 -6.59
N GLU A 169 6.67 0.55 -5.51
CA GLU A 169 6.62 1.47 -4.39
C GLU A 169 6.72 2.94 -4.79
N ALA A 170 7.34 3.25 -5.91
CA ALA A 170 7.47 4.62 -6.43
C ALA A 170 6.13 5.24 -6.85
N ILE A 171 5.20 4.43 -7.37
CA ILE A 171 3.91 4.90 -7.90
C ILE A 171 2.71 4.48 -7.04
N THR A 172 2.87 3.49 -6.19
CA THR A 172 1.81 2.99 -5.29
C THR A 172 1.18 4.09 -4.43
N PRO A 173 1.93 5.05 -3.82
CA PRO A 173 1.34 6.13 -3.03
C PRO A 173 0.33 6.98 -3.81
N PHE A 174 0.59 7.24 -5.10
CA PHE A 174 -0.33 7.97 -5.96
C PHE A 174 -1.65 7.23 -6.13
N PHE A 175 -1.61 5.96 -6.50
CA PHE A 175 -2.82 5.17 -6.72
C PHE A 175 -3.58 4.89 -5.43
N ALA A 176 -2.88 4.69 -4.29
CA ALA A 176 -3.53 4.52 -2.99
C ALA A 176 -4.29 5.79 -2.57
N VAL A 177 -3.69 6.98 -2.71
CA VAL A 177 -4.36 8.24 -2.38
C VAL A 177 -5.46 8.58 -3.38
N LEU A 178 -5.29 8.21 -4.66
CA LEU A 178 -6.34 8.34 -5.68
C LEU A 178 -7.56 7.48 -5.32
N ASP A 179 -7.33 6.24 -4.91
CA ASP A 179 -8.39 5.32 -4.49
C ASP A 179 -9.16 5.86 -3.27
N ILE A 180 -8.44 6.37 -2.26
CA ILE A 180 -9.06 7.08 -1.12
C ILE A 180 -9.91 8.27 -1.61
N PHE A 181 -9.37 9.11 -2.48
CA PHE A 181 -10.07 10.28 -3.00
C PHE A 181 -11.37 9.89 -3.75
N LEU A 182 -11.28 8.89 -4.62
CA LEU A 182 -12.44 8.37 -5.35
C LEU A 182 -13.50 7.80 -4.41
N THR A 183 -13.08 7.07 -3.38
CA THR A 183 -14.01 6.51 -2.38
C THR A 183 -14.67 7.60 -1.54
N LEU A 184 -13.93 8.64 -1.14
CA LEU A 184 -14.52 9.82 -0.47
C LEU A 184 -15.51 10.56 -1.39
N LYS A 185 -15.21 10.67 -2.68
CA LYS A 185 -16.13 11.20 -3.69
C LYS A 185 -17.36 10.31 -3.88
N PHE A 186 -17.17 9.01 -3.91
CA PHE A 186 -18.29 8.04 -3.93
C PHE A 186 -19.20 8.26 -2.72
N PHE A 187 -18.65 8.41 -1.50
CA PHE A 187 -19.43 8.70 -0.30
C PHE A 187 -20.23 10.01 -0.44
N GLU A 188 -19.59 11.09 -0.92
CA GLU A 188 -20.28 12.37 -1.15
C GLU A 188 -21.45 12.19 -2.13
N GLN A 189 -21.22 11.59 -3.30
CA GLN A 189 -22.26 11.49 -4.33
C GLN A 189 -23.36 10.51 -3.93
N ARG A 190 -23.02 9.37 -3.31
CA ARG A 190 -23.98 8.33 -2.94
C ARG A 190 -24.83 8.70 -1.76
N TYR A 191 -24.20 9.08 -0.65
CA TYR A 191 -24.86 9.20 0.64
C TYR A 191 -25.30 10.65 0.97
N LEU A 192 -24.56 11.67 0.51
CA LEU A 192 -24.90 13.06 0.78
C LEU A 192 -25.74 13.69 -0.32
N ARG A 193 -25.36 13.48 -1.59
CA ARG A 193 -26.05 14.08 -2.73
C ARG A 193 -27.15 13.21 -3.34
N GLY A 194 -27.12 11.92 -3.11
CA GLY A 194 -28.05 10.92 -3.68
C GLY A 194 -28.00 10.80 -5.20
N LYS A 195 -26.85 11.15 -5.81
CA LYS A 195 -26.65 11.07 -7.27
C LYS A 195 -26.22 9.68 -7.67
N GLN A 196 -27.18 8.79 -7.93
CA GLN A 196 -26.94 7.38 -8.19
C GLN A 196 -26.00 7.14 -9.38
N TRP A 197 -26.27 7.76 -10.53
CA TRP A 197 -25.47 7.60 -11.74
C TRP A 197 -23.99 8.00 -11.55
N HIS A 198 -23.73 9.15 -10.93
CA HIS A 198 -22.37 9.59 -10.65
C HIS A 198 -21.66 8.68 -9.64
N SER A 199 -22.41 8.16 -8.64
CA SER A 199 -21.83 7.22 -7.68
C SER A 199 -21.50 5.88 -8.31
N ALA A 200 -22.26 5.39 -9.29
CA ALA A 200 -21.96 4.15 -10.00
C ALA A 200 -20.61 4.22 -10.73
N TRP A 201 -20.37 5.29 -11.49
CA TRP A 201 -19.09 5.50 -12.18
C TRP A 201 -17.91 5.72 -11.22
N LEU A 202 -18.12 6.46 -10.13
CA LEU A 202 -17.09 6.57 -9.10
C LEU A 202 -16.80 5.24 -8.42
N GLY A 203 -17.83 4.44 -8.13
CA GLY A 203 -17.67 3.08 -7.61
C GLY A 203 -16.92 2.17 -8.59
N ALA A 204 -17.22 2.26 -9.88
CA ALA A 204 -16.47 1.54 -10.92
C ALA A 204 -14.99 1.95 -10.95
N ALA A 205 -14.70 3.25 -10.82
CA ALA A 205 -13.32 3.74 -10.74
C ALA A 205 -12.60 3.26 -9.47
N VAL A 206 -13.27 3.24 -8.30
CA VAL A 206 -12.74 2.66 -7.07
C VAL A 206 -12.39 1.19 -7.27
N VAL A 207 -13.30 0.39 -7.82
CA VAL A 207 -13.05 -1.03 -8.09
C VAL A 207 -11.82 -1.19 -9.00
N PHE A 208 -11.74 -0.45 -10.10
CA PHE A 208 -10.62 -0.54 -11.02
C PHE A 208 -9.29 -0.16 -10.37
N VAL A 209 -9.23 0.96 -9.62
CA VAL A 209 -7.99 1.42 -8.96
C VAL A 209 -7.58 0.47 -7.83
N SER A 210 -8.54 -0.11 -7.10
CA SER A 210 -8.27 -1.12 -6.08
C SER A 210 -7.66 -2.40 -6.68
N PHE A 211 -8.20 -2.89 -7.82
CA PHE A 211 -7.60 -4.02 -8.55
C PHE A 211 -6.23 -3.67 -9.13
N PHE A 212 -6.05 -2.42 -9.58
CA PHE A 212 -4.77 -1.94 -10.06
C PHE A 212 -3.72 -1.92 -8.94
N LEU A 213 -4.06 -1.46 -7.73
CA LEU A 213 -3.21 -1.51 -6.54
C LEU A 213 -2.81 -2.95 -6.18
N LEU A 214 -3.78 -3.87 -6.18
CA LEU A 214 -3.53 -5.29 -5.95
C LEU A 214 -2.57 -5.87 -7.01
N SER A 215 -2.80 -5.57 -8.30
CA SER A 215 -1.93 -6.01 -9.39
C SER A 215 -0.56 -5.33 -9.35
N LEU A 216 -0.48 -4.09 -8.90
CA LEU A 216 0.79 -3.36 -8.76
C LEU A 216 1.64 -3.95 -7.64
N LYS A 217 1.01 -4.27 -6.50
CA LYS A 217 1.68 -4.83 -5.33
C LYS A 217 0.72 -5.76 -4.56
N PRO A 218 0.93 -7.08 -4.59
CA PRO A 218 0.04 -8.04 -3.95
C PRO A 218 -0.23 -7.79 -2.47
N SER A 219 0.72 -7.19 -1.73
CA SER A 219 0.53 -6.83 -0.31
C SER A 219 -0.53 -5.74 -0.05
N PHE A 220 -1.22 -5.27 -1.07
CA PHE A 220 -2.38 -4.37 -0.99
C PHE A 220 -3.72 -5.10 -1.16
N GLY A 221 -3.75 -6.43 -1.10
CA GLY A 221 -4.97 -7.23 -1.29
C GLY A 221 -6.05 -6.92 -0.25
N LEU A 222 -5.71 -6.95 1.04
CA LEU A 222 -6.65 -6.57 2.10
C LEU A 222 -7.04 -5.09 2.03
N THR A 223 -6.12 -4.22 1.67
CA THR A 223 -6.42 -2.79 1.45
C THR A 223 -7.41 -2.59 0.30
N ALA A 224 -7.21 -3.27 -0.83
CA ALA A 224 -8.14 -3.25 -1.96
C ALA A 224 -9.53 -3.78 -1.56
N LEU A 225 -9.58 -4.84 -0.75
CA LEU A 225 -10.83 -5.37 -0.21
C LEU A 225 -11.56 -4.32 0.65
N PHE A 226 -10.86 -3.66 1.58
CA PHE A 226 -11.45 -2.62 2.42
C PHE A 226 -11.90 -1.40 1.62
N ALA A 227 -11.17 -1.01 0.60
CA ALA A 227 -11.53 0.10 -0.29
C ALA A 227 -12.79 -0.20 -1.11
N THR A 228 -12.92 -1.42 -1.63
CA THR A 228 -14.08 -1.83 -2.43
C THR A 228 -15.31 -2.16 -1.58
N LEU A 229 -15.15 -2.48 -0.29
CA LEU A 229 -16.27 -2.88 0.59
C LEU A 229 -17.44 -1.88 0.60
N PRO A 230 -17.25 -0.54 0.72
CA PRO A 230 -18.36 0.41 0.67
C PRO A 230 -19.11 0.39 -0.67
N VAL A 231 -18.40 0.13 -1.77
CA VAL A 231 -18.98 0.02 -3.11
C VAL A 231 -19.80 -1.27 -3.22
N LEU A 232 -19.24 -2.41 -2.76
CA LEU A 232 -19.94 -3.69 -2.73
C LEU A 232 -21.20 -3.64 -1.86
N LEU A 233 -21.12 -3.01 -0.68
CA LEU A 233 -22.28 -2.82 0.18
C LEU A 233 -23.38 -1.99 -0.50
N SER A 234 -23.02 -1.07 -1.40
CA SER A 234 -23.99 -0.29 -2.16
C SER A 234 -24.81 -1.12 -3.15
N LEU A 235 -24.31 -2.28 -3.62
CA LEU A 235 -25.07 -3.22 -4.48
C LEU A 235 -26.30 -3.78 -3.79
N PHE A 236 -26.24 -3.96 -2.46
CA PHE A 236 -27.32 -4.48 -1.64
C PHE A 236 -28.28 -3.39 -1.15
N HIS A 237 -28.04 -2.12 -1.53
CA HIS A 237 -28.89 -1.03 -1.13
C HIS A 237 -30.23 -1.10 -1.89
N ARG A 238 -31.38 -0.98 -1.18
CA ARG A 238 -32.73 -1.07 -1.78
C ARG A 238 -32.99 -0.09 -2.92
N LYS A 239 -32.36 1.08 -2.89
CA LYS A 239 -32.49 2.12 -3.93
C LYS A 239 -31.50 1.93 -5.09
N ALA A 240 -30.65 0.92 -5.06
CA ALA A 240 -29.71 0.66 -6.16
C ALA A 240 -30.49 0.16 -7.38
N THR A 241 -30.30 0.84 -8.50
CA THR A 241 -30.88 0.41 -9.78
C THR A 241 -30.14 -0.80 -10.34
N TRP A 242 -30.80 -1.56 -11.20
CA TRP A 242 -30.15 -2.69 -11.88
C TRP A 242 -28.97 -2.23 -12.76
N ILE A 243 -29.06 -1.03 -13.34
CA ILE A 243 -28.00 -0.43 -14.15
C ILE A 243 -26.74 -0.15 -13.30
N GLU A 244 -26.92 0.41 -12.07
CA GLU A 244 -25.80 0.60 -11.15
C GLU A 244 -25.09 -0.71 -10.82
N ARG A 245 -25.87 -1.76 -10.55
CA ARG A 245 -25.32 -3.11 -10.27
C ARG A 245 -24.55 -3.63 -11.47
N LEU A 246 -25.09 -3.47 -12.68
CA LEU A 246 -24.45 -3.90 -13.92
C LEU A 246 -23.12 -3.16 -14.15
N ILE A 247 -23.08 -1.83 -13.95
CA ILE A 247 -21.86 -1.03 -14.08
C ILE A 247 -20.77 -1.52 -13.12
N LEU A 248 -21.11 -1.76 -11.84
CA LEU A 248 -20.15 -2.20 -10.84
C LEU A 248 -19.65 -3.64 -11.09
N LEU A 249 -20.55 -4.55 -11.50
CA LEU A 249 -20.16 -5.91 -11.88
C LEU A 249 -19.31 -5.93 -13.15
N ALA A 250 -19.66 -5.11 -14.15
CA ALA A 250 -18.86 -4.95 -15.35
C ALA A 250 -17.46 -4.37 -15.03
N ALA A 251 -17.38 -3.37 -14.14
CA ALA A 251 -16.11 -2.84 -13.70
C ALA A 251 -15.24 -3.90 -13.00
N ALA A 252 -15.81 -4.72 -12.14
CA ALA A 252 -15.10 -5.82 -11.49
C ALA A 252 -14.61 -6.87 -12.51
N ALA A 253 -15.48 -7.26 -13.45
CA ALA A 253 -15.13 -8.22 -14.50
C ALA A 253 -14.03 -7.67 -15.43
N ILE A 254 -14.17 -6.42 -15.88
CA ILE A 254 -13.16 -5.76 -16.73
C ILE A 254 -11.84 -5.62 -15.97
N SER A 255 -11.86 -5.23 -14.70
CA SER A 255 -10.64 -5.11 -13.88
C SER A 255 -9.94 -6.46 -13.73
N ALA A 256 -10.68 -7.52 -13.44
CA ALA A 256 -10.13 -8.87 -13.37
C ALA A 256 -9.57 -9.33 -14.73
N LEU A 257 -10.29 -9.07 -15.83
CA LEU A 257 -9.86 -9.41 -17.18
C LEU A 257 -8.57 -8.68 -17.59
N LEU A 258 -8.45 -7.40 -17.27
CA LEU A 258 -7.30 -6.57 -17.69
C LEU A 258 -6.09 -6.69 -16.77
N LEU A 259 -6.29 -6.94 -15.46
CA LEU A 259 -5.24 -6.83 -14.45
C LEU A 259 -4.84 -8.17 -13.82
N VAL A 260 -5.75 -9.17 -13.79
CA VAL A 260 -5.47 -10.48 -13.17
C VAL A 260 -5.25 -11.55 -14.24
N LEU A 261 -6.09 -11.58 -15.26
CA LEU A 261 -6.04 -12.63 -16.29
C LEU A 261 -4.72 -12.62 -17.10
N PRO A 262 -4.14 -11.47 -17.52
CA PRO A 262 -2.87 -11.46 -18.22
C PRO A 262 -1.73 -12.09 -17.41
N GLU A 263 -1.69 -11.86 -16.09
CA GLU A 263 -0.71 -12.47 -15.20
C GLU A 263 -0.83 -14.00 -15.20
N HIS A 264 -2.05 -14.50 -15.13
CA HIS A 264 -2.30 -15.95 -15.18
C HIS A 264 -1.85 -16.57 -16.50
N TYR A 265 -2.10 -15.90 -17.62
CA TYR A 265 -1.67 -16.37 -18.94
C TYR A 265 -0.15 -16.36 -19.10
N LEU A 266 0.52 -15.27 -18.67
CA LEU A 266 1.97 -15.18 -18.73
C LEU A 266 2.64 -16.26 -17.87
N ALA A 267 2.18 -16.45 -16.64
CA ALA A 267 2.69 -17.50 -15.76
C ALA A 267 2.50 -18.91 -16.33
N LYS A 268 1.36 -19.17 -16.97
CA LYS A 268 1.06 -20.47 -17.60
C LYS A 268 1.95 -20.72 -18.82
N SER A 269 2.17 -19.69 -19.66
CA SER A 269 2.99 -19.82 -20.87
C SER A 269 4.45 -20.13 -20.56
N ASP A 270 4.96 -19.58 -19.45
CA ASP A 270 6.36 -19.77 -19.04
C ASP A 270 6.55 -20.99 -18.12
N SER A 271 5.50 -21.82 -17.94
CA SER A 271 5.52 -22.99 -17.03
C SER A 271 5.90 -22.63 -15.58
N MET A 272 5.71 -21.36 -15.21
CA MET A 272 6.06 -20.83 -13.90
C MET A 272 4.87 -20.86 -12.94
N ALA A 273 5.17 -20.84 -11.64
CA ALA A 273 4.13 -20.71 -10.62
C ALA A 273 3.45 -19.36 -10.74
N THR A 274 2.12 -19.36 -10.71
CA THR A 274 1.28 -18.14 -10.78
C THR A 274 1.38 -17.26 -9.53
N SER A 275 1.96 -17.78 -8.43
CA SER A 275 2.07 -17.06 -7.16
C SER A 275 3.21 -17.60 -6.32
N PHE A 276 4.01 -16.71 -5.74
CA PHE A 276 5.02 -17.03 -4.72
C PHE A 276 4.43 -17.25 -3.33
N LEU A 277 3.13 -17.09 -3.17
CA LEU A 277 2.47 -17.20 -1.86
C LEU A 277 2.78 -18.49 -1.11
N PRO A 278 2.77 -19.69 -1.71
CA PRO A 278 3.12 -20.93 -1.00
C PRO A 278 4.55 -20.90 -0.45
N GLU A 279 5.51 -20.42 -1.23
CA GLU A 279 6.92 -20.33 -0.82
C GLU A 279 7.09 -19.29 0.29
N THR A 280 6.48 -18.13 0.15
CA THR A 280 6.53 -17.07 1.16
C THR A 280 5.91 -17.53 2.48
N LEU A 281 4.72 -18.13 2.46
CA LEU A 281 4.08 -18.65 3.66
C LEU A 281 4.90 -19.75 4.33
N PHE A 282 5.53 -20.63 3.55
CA PHE A 282 6.38 -21.68 4.08
C PHE A 282 7.57 -21.10 4.86
N TYR A 283 8.32 -20.18 4.27
CA TYR A 283 9.49 -19.61 4.95
C TYR A 283 9.13 -18.63 6.07
N VAL A 284 8.08 -17.84 5.92
CA VAL A 284 7.64 -16.90 6.96
C VAL A 284 7.08 -17.60 8.20
N HIS A 285 6.55 -18.82 8.03
CA HIS A 285 6.05 -19.66 9.13
C HIS A 285 6.93 -20.90 9.37
N ALA A 286 8.19 -20.86 8.98
CA ALA A 286 9.10 -22.02 9.01
C ALA A 286 9.19 -22.70 10.39
N ASN A 287 9.11 -21.93 11.48
CA ASN A 287 9.10 -22.48 12.83
C ASN A 287 7.84 -23.31 13.14
N LEU A 288 6.66 -22.82 12.74
CA LEU A 288 5.39 -23.56 12.92
C LEU A 288 5.35 -24.80 12.03
N ILE A 289 5.90 -24.68 10.82
CA ILE A 289 6.00 -25.78 9.86
C ILE A 289 6.96 -26.86 10.35
N ALA A 290 8.11 -26.49 10.89
CA ALA A 290 9.04 -27.45 11.48
C ALA A 290 8.43 -28.21 12.67
N ASP A 291 7.63 -27.53 13.49
CA ASP A 291 6.93 -28.18 14.60
C ASP A 291 5.80 -29.10 14.10
N GLN A 292 5.09 -28.71 13.02
CA GLN A 292 4.10 -29.59 12.37
C GLN A 292 4.75 -30.84 11.78
N MET A 293 5.96 -30.70 11.20
CA MET A 293 6.71 -31.85 10.70
C MET A 293 7.12 -32.80 11.82
N ASP A 294 7.45 -32.30 13.03
CA ASP A 294 7.69 -33.15 14.20
C ASP A 294 6.46 -33.98 14.58
N GLU A 295 5.30 -33.35 14.61
CA GLU A 295 4.04 -34.04 14.91
C GLU A 295 3.72 -35.11 13.88
N ASP A 296 3.90 -34.78 12.58
CA ASP A 296 3.64 -35.74 11.50
C ASP A 296 4.60 -36.93 11.56
N ILE A 297 5.88 -36.71 11.88
CA ILE A 297 6.85 -37.78 12.09
C ILE A 297 6.47 -38.66 13.28
N ALA A 298 6.09 -38.05 14.39
CA ALA A 298 5.69 -38.77 15.60
C ALA A 298 4.43 -39.62 15.39
N CYS A 299 3.52 -39.19 14.53
CA CYS A 299 2.29 -39.91 14.18
C CYS A 299 2.47 -40.89 13.01
N GLY A 300 3.64 -40.92 12.36
CA GLY A 300 3.87 -41.74 11.18
C GLY A 300 3.21 -41.20 9.89
N ASP A 301 2.67 -39.96 9.91
CA ASP A 301 1.99 -39.30 8.77
C ASP A 301 2.99 -38.57 7.89
N CYS A 302 3.95 -39.30 7.34
CA CYS A 302 5.08 -38.71 6.60
C CYS A 302 4.89 -38.69 5.08
N GLY A 303 3.74 -39.10 4.58
CA GLY A 303 3.44 -39.18 3.14
C GLY A 303 4.26 -40.23 2.40
N GLN A 304 4.21 -40.20 1.08
CA GLN A 304 4.83 -41.23 0.21
C GLN A 304 6.37 -41.30 0.29
N ARG A 305 7.05 -40.22 0.73
CA ARG A 305 8.53 -40.16 0.75
C ARG A 305 9.14 -40.63 2.08
N GLY A 306 8.34 -40.88 3.08
CA GLY A 306 8.74 -41.44 4.39
C GLY A 306 9.23 -40.41 5.40
N CYS A 307 9.31 -40.83 6.66
CA CYS A 307 9.65 -39.96 7.79
C CYS A 307 11.10 -39.49 7.79
N GLU A 308 12.04 -40.30 7.31
CA GLU A 308 13.46 -39.92 7.23
C GLU A 308 13.68 -38.68 6.33
N TRP A 309 12.99 -38.65 5.21
CA TRP A 309 13.04 -37.50 4.30
C TRP A 309 12.48 -36.22 4.95
N LEU A 310 11.36 -36.35 5.66
CA LEU A 310 10.72 -35.23 6.35
C LEU A 310 11.58 -34.73 7.52
N ASP A 311 12.17 -35.65 8.29
CA ASP A 311 13.08 -35.34 9.41
C ASP A 311 14.32 -34.57 8.93
N ARG A 312 14.85 -34.94 7.78
CA ARG A 312 16.00 -34.26 7.17
C ARG A 312 15.63 -32.81 6.79
N ILE A 313 14.52 -32.59 6.08
CA ILE A 313 14.08 -31.22 5.72
C ILE A 313 13.89 -30.37 6.97
N LYS A 314 13.18 -30.89 7.96
CA LYS A 314 12.93 -30.21 9.24
C LYS A 314 14.23 -29.83 9.94
N SER A 315 15.19 -30.76 10.02
CA SER A 315 16.45 -30.55 10.72
C SER A 315 17.28 -29.48 10.02
N GLU A 316 17.39 -29.54 8.69
CA GLU A 316 18.09 -28.53 7.89
C GLU A 316 17.39 -27.16 8.00
N LEU A 317 16.05 -27.12 7.99
CA LEU A 317 15.28 -25.89 8.15
C LEU A 317 15.54 -25.24 9.51
N ARG A 318 15.56 -26.02 10.61
CA ARG A 318 15.87 -25.50 11.95
C ARG A 318 17.30 -25.02 12.09
N GLU A 319 18.26 -25.73 11.50
CA GLU A 319 19.66 -25.29 11.51
C GLU A 319 19.81 -23.96 10.78
N GLU A 320 19.22 -23.82 9.59
CA GLU A 320 19.31 -22.59 8.81
C GLU A 320 18.51 -21.42 9.44
N MET A 321 17.40 -21.68 10.13
CA MET A 321 16.72 -20.67 10.95
C MET A 321 17.65 -20.12 12.05
N ARG A 322 18.35 -20.99 12.79
CA ARG A 322 19.31 -20.58 13.82
C ARG A 322 20.46 -19.78 13.21
N ARG A 323 21.04 -20.27 12.11
CA ARG A 323 22.12 -19.59 11.39
C ARG A 323 21.68 -18.19 10.90
N SER A 324 20.48 -18.07 10.36
CA SER A 324 19.94 -16.80 9.89
C SER A 324 19.80 -15.78 11.03
N TRP A 325 19.41 -16.23 12.22
CA TRP A 325 19.34 -15.40 13.42
C TRP A 325 20.71 -14.91 13.89
N GLU A 326 21.73 -15.76 13.83
CA GLU A 326 23.12 -15.39 14.16
C GLU A 326 23.66 -14.35 13.17
N LEU A 327 23.34 -14.47 11.88
CA LEU A 327 23.75 -13.53 10.84
C LEU A 327 22.97 -12.20 10.88
N ASN A 328 21.70 -12.26 11.20
CA ASN A 328 20.80 -11.09 11.15
C ASN A 328 19.84 -11.05 12.35
N PRO A 329 20.34 -10.64 13.53
CA PRO A 329 19.53 -10.62 14.76
C PRO A 329 18.41 -9.55 14.75
N ASN A 330 18.29 -8.76 13.69
CA ASN A 330 17.25 -7.73 13.58
C ASN A 330 15.85 -8.31 13.40
N TYR A 331 15.71 -9.56 12.91
CA TYR A 331 14.41 -10.25 12.76
C TYR A 331 13.83 -10.75 14.09
N ARG A 332 13.78 -9.86 15.10
CA ARG A 332 13.37 -10.21 16.49
C ARG A 332 11.94 -10.73 16.59
N SER A 333 11.06 -10.33 15.69
CA SER A 333 9.66 -10.75 15.72
C SER A 333 9.47 -12.24 15.41
N LEU A 334 10.35 -12.79 14.57
CA LEU A 334 10.27 -14.18 14.11
C LEU A 334 11.30 -15.09 14.81
N GLY A 335 12.46 -14.54 15.21
CA GLY A 335 13.59 -15.30 15.73
C GLY A 335 14.45 -15.94 14.62
N PHE A 336 14.19 -15.64 13.37
CA PHE A 336 14.95 -16.06 12.17
C PHE A 336 14.64 -15.11 11.00
N ASP A 337 15.51 -15.13 9.98
CA ASP A 337 15.37 -14.34 8.77
C ASP A 337 14.77 -15.19 7.63
N PRO A 338 13.49 -14.98 7.26
CA PRO A 338 12.85 -15.71 6.16
C PRO A 338 13.47 -15.43 4.80
N ASP A 339 13.95 -14.21 4.56
CA ASP A 339 14.57 -13.82 3.30
C ASP A 339 15.92 -14.56 3.12
N TYR A 340 16.66 -14.76 4.20
CA TYR A 340 17.85 -15.63 4.18
C TYR A 340 17.49 -17.06 3.79
N LEU A 341 16.46 -17.64 4.41
CA LEU A 341 16.02 -19.02 4.09
C LEU A 341 15.59 -19.15 2.63
N MET A 342 14.85 -18.18 2.13
CA MET A 342 14.24 -18.21 0.80
C MET A 342 15.25 -17.97 -0.31
N TYR A 343 16.18 -17.02 -0.14
CA TYR A 343 17.02 -16.52 -1.22
C TYR A 343 18.51 -16.77 -1.05
N THR A 344 19.02 -16.91 0.18
CA THR A 344 20.45 -16.88 0.46
C THR A 344 21.03 -18.21 0.94
N SER A 345 20.23 -19.02 1.66
CA SER A 345 20.71 -20.28 2.22
C SER A 345 21.07 -21.30 1.14
N GLU A 346 22.36 -21.63 1.07
CA GLU A 346 22.89 -22.62 0.16
C GLU A 346 22.34 -24.03 0.46
N LYS A 347 22.21 -24.38 1.75
CA LYS A 347 21.64 -25.68 2.15
C LYS A 347 20.18 -25.82 1.70
N ILE A 348 19.37 -24.76 1.90
CA ILE A 348 17.97 -24.74 1.43
C ILE A 348 17.92 -24.86 -0.09
N ARG A 349 18.82 -24.19 -0.83
CA ARG A 349 18.90 -24.28 -2.28
C ARG A 349 19.23 -25.71 -2.71
N GLN A 350 20.25 -26.33 -2.12
CA GLN A 350 20.67 -27.70 -2.45
C GLN A 350 19.57 -28.73 -2.19
N TRP A 351 18.84 -28.65 -1.06
CA TRP A 351 17.75 -29.60 -0.84
C TRP A 351 16.56 -29.36 -1.76
N ARG A 352 16.28 -28.09 -2.13
CA ARG A 352 15.26 -27.80 -3.15
C ARG A 352 15.58 -28.49 -4.48
N GLU A 353 16.81 -28.33 -4.95
CA GLU A 353 17.29 -28.96 -6.18
C GLU A 353 17.26 -30.50 -6.08
N LYS A 354 17.74 -31.03 -4.97
CA LYS A 354 17.80 -32.48 -4.73
C LYS A 354 16.42 -33.14 -4.62
N PHE A 355 15.51 -32.53 -3.90
CA PHE A 355 14.24 -33.17 -3.58
C PHE A 355 13.13 -32.88 -4.59
N PHE A 356 13.20 -31.76 -5.29
CA PHE A 356 12.17 -31.39 -6.26
C PHE A 356 12.67 -31.43 -7.71
N GLN A 357 13.97 -31.58 -7.95
CA GLN A 357 14.55 -31.79 -9.29
C GLN A 357 14.07 -30.79 -10.35
N GLY A 358 13.90 -29.54 -9.99
CA GLY A 358 13.36 -28.50 -10.86
C GLY A 358 11.83 -28.53 -11.07
N GLU A 359 11.11 -29.47 -10.42
CA GLU A 359 9.65 -29.55 -10.50
C GLU A 359 8.97 -28.56 -9.56
N ASP A 360 8.90 -27.31 -9.96
CA ASP A 360 8.30 -26.22 -9.18
C ASP A 360 6.87 -26.53 -8.70
N ALA A 361 6.05 -27.13 -9.54
CA ALA A 361 4.68 -27.51 -9.18
C ALA A 361 4.60 -28.48 -7.99
N LYS A 362 5.53 -29.42 -7.88
CA LYS A 362 5.61 -30.34 -6.72
C LYS A 362 6.10 -29.61 -5.47
N ARG A 363 7.09 -28.73 -5.64
CA ARG A 363 7.62 -27.89 -4.56
C ARG A 363 6.55 -26.99 -3.98
N PHE A 364 5.81 -26.25 -4.81
CA PHE A 364 4.76 -25.36 -4.37
C PHE A 364 3.60 -26.09 -3.71
N ARG A 365 3.22 -27.28 -4.18
CA ARG A 365 2.22 -28.12 -3.50
C ARG A 365 2.69 -28.57 -2.12
N PHE A 366 3.96 -28.95 -1.95
CA PHE A 366 4.55 -29.30 -0.67
C PHE A 366 4.55 -28.10 0.29
N TYR A 367 4.95 -26.90 -0.17
CA TYR A 367 4.96 -25.69 0.64
C TYR A 367 3.55 -25.30 1.08
N TRP A 368 2.59 -25.36 0.16
CA TRP A 368 1.19 -25.05 0.47
C TRP A 368 0.62 -26.02 1.50
N TYR A 369 0.83 -27.33 1.30
CA TYR A 369 0.35 -28.37 2.21
C TYR A 369 0.83 -28.13 3.64
N TYR A 370 2.14 -27.89 3.84
CA TYR A 370 2.68 -27.66 5.18
C TYR A 370 2.27 -26.30 5.76
N ALA A 371 2.22 -25.25 4.96
CA ALA A 371 1.76 -23.94 5.42
C ALA A 371 0.29 -23.99 5.88
N GLU A 372 -0.60 -24.55 5.07
CA GLU A 372 -2.02 -24.71 5.41
C GLU A 372 -2.19 -25.57 6.67
N ARG A 373 -1.55 -26.73 6.72
CA ARG A 373 -1.65 -27.66 7.84
C ARG A 373 -1.13 -27.04 9.15
N ALA A 374 0.02 -26.39 9.13
CA ALA A 374 0.59 -25.72 10.30
C ALA A 374 -0.28 -24.56 10.79
N LEU A 375 -0.82 -23.75 9.89
CA LEU A 375 -1.69 -22.63 10.25
C LEU A 375 -3.04 -23.10 10.78
N MET A 376 -3.62 -24.18 10.23
CA MET A 376 -4.89 -24.73 10.69
C MET A 376 -4.79 -25.47 12.01
N LYS A 377 -3.69 -26.20 12.25
CA LYS A 377 -3.48 -26.92 13.51
C LYS A 377 -3.01 -26.04 14.67
N HIS A 378 -2.25 -24.97 14.37
CA HIS A 378 -1.70 -24.07 15.36
C HIS A 378 -2.19 -22.61 15.21
N PRO A 379 -3.51 -22.35 15.09
CA PRO A 379 -4.04 -21.02 14.79
C PRO A 379 -3.69 -19.98 15.86
N ALA A 380 -3.65 -20.36 17.12
CA ALA A 380 -3.28 -19.47 18.22
C ALA A 380 -1.81 -18.99 18.10
N ARG A 381 -0.90 -19.87 17.70
CA ARG A 381 0.53 -19.53 17.50
C ARG A 381 0.72 -18.65 16.26
N ALA A 382 0.00 -18.95 15.18
CA ALA A 382 -0.02 -18.12 13.96
C ALA A 382 -0.54 -16.71 14.29
N LEU A 383 -1.66 -16.59 15.01
CA LEU A 383 -2.20 -15.31 15.46
C LEU A 383 -1.23 -14.57 16.40
N ALA A 384 -0.54 -15.28 17.30
CA ALA A 384 0.47 -14.68 18.16
C ALA A 384 1.66 -14.12 17.36
N LYS A 385 2.07 -14.79 16.28
CA LYS A 385 3.09 -14.28 15.33
C LYS A 385 2.58 -13.01 14.65
N VAL A 386 1.40 -13.03 14.04
CA VAL A 386 0.77 -11.87 13.39
C VAL A 386 0.65 -10.69 14.36
N TRP A 387 0.17 -10.94 15.59
CA TRP A 387 0.06 -9.91 16.63
C TRP A 387 1.40 -9.28 16.99
N ARG A 388 2.45 -10.10 17.19
CA ARG A 388 3.81 -9.58 17.46
C ARG A 388 4.28 -8.69 16.33
N GLN A 389 4.01 -9.06 15.10
CA GLN A 389 4.36 -8.28 13.93
C GLN A 389 3.55 -6.99 13.83
N MET A 390 2.26 -7.02 14.05
CA MET A 390 1.42 -5.81 14.10
C MET A 390 1.94 -4.82 15.15
N ARG A 391 2.35 -5.29 16.33
CA ARG A 391 2.96 -4.42 17.36
C ARG A 391 4.25 -3.73 16.90
N LEU A 392 5.04 -4.38 16.03
CA LEU A 392 6.23 -3.74 15.46
C LEU A 392 5.87 -2.66 14.46
N PHE A 393 4.90 -2.89 13.58
CA PHE A 393 4.44 -1.87 12.63
C PHE A 393 3.97 -0.60 13.33
N TYR A 394 3.31 -0.75 14.46
CA TYR A 394 2.82 0.40 15.25
C TYR A 394 3.82 0.87 16.32
N SER A 395 5.06 0.39 16.29
CA SER A 395 6.11 0.85 17.18
C SER A 395 6.90 2.02 16.58
N ALA A 396 7.51 2.82 17.44
CA ALA A 396 8.42 3.88 17.00
C ALA A 396 9.71 3.37 16.31
N ARG A 397 9.96 2.06 16.32
CA ARG A 397 11.13 1.42 15.69
C ARG A 397 10.96 1.21 14.19
N ASN A 398 9.72 1.10 13.72
CA ASN A 398 9.41 0.87 12.31
C ASN A 398 8.32 1.85 11.81
N PRO A 399 8.59 3.17 11.86
CA PRO A 399 7.59 4.17 11.52
C PRO A 399 7.38 4.22 10.00
N ALA A 400 6.14 4.48 9.57
CA ALA A 400 5.85 4.85 8.19
C ALA A 400 6.38 6.26 7.85
N PHE A 401 6.78 7.04 8.84
CA PHE A 401 7.20 8.44 8.73
C PHE A 401 8.71 8.60 8.52
N ALA A 402 9.12 9.56 7.70
CA ALA A 402 10.50 9.88 7.40
C ALA A 402 11.19 10.56 8.60
N THR A 403 11.81 9.83 9.50
CA THR A 403 12.43 10.35 10.73
C THR A 403 13.92 10.68 10.59
N GLY A 404 14.59 10.24 9.52
CA GLY A 404 16.00 10.50 9.22
C GLY A 404 16.24 11.96 8.82
N ARG A 405 17.49 12.43 8.91
CA ARG A 405 17.88 13.78 8.46
C ARG A 405 18.14 13.81 6.96
N GLU A 406 18.83 12.81 6.49
CA GLU A 406 19.38 12.75 5.15
C GLU A 406 19.44 11.29 4.70
N ILE A 407 19.23 11.06 3.40
CA ILE A 407 19.40 9.76 2.76
C ILE A 407 20.39 9.95 1.62
N ALA A 408 21.57 9.37 1.75
CA ALA A 408 22.60 9.42 0.72
C ALA A 408 22.18 8.59 -0.50
N LEU A 409 22.42 9.09 -1.71
CA LEU A 409 22.14 8.40 -2.98
C LEU A 409 23.41 7.83 -3.64
N THR A 410 24.61 8.23 -3.19
CA THR A 410 25.89 7.78 -3.76
C THR A 410 26.02 6.26 -3.73
N GLU A 411 25.79 5.64 -2.56
CA GLU A 411 25.85 4.20 -2.40
C GLU A 411 24.75 3.45 -3.19
N PRO A 412 23.47 3.87 -3.18
CA PRO A 412 22.45 3.34 -4.07
C PRO A 412 22.82 3.39 -5.56
N TYR A 413 23.47 4.48 -6.05
CA TYR A 413 23.93 4.54 -7.44
C TYR A 413 25.08 3.57 -7.70
N ARG A 414 26.01 3.37 -6.77
CA ARG A 414 27.08 2.37 -6.89
C ARG A 414 26.49 0.95 -7.02
N ARG A 415 25.56 0.61 -6.14
CA ARG A 415 24.84 -0.69 -6.22
C ARG A 415 24.04 -0.81 -7.52
N THR A 416 23.46 0.27 -8.02
CA THR A 416 22.79 0.29 -9.33
C THR A 416 23.76 -0.15 -10.42
N VAL A 417 24.96 0.42 -10.48
CA VAL A 417 25.97 0.04 -11.48
C VAL A 417 26.34 -1.44 -11.35
N GLU A 418 26.54 -1.94 -10.13
CA GLU A 418 26.82 -3.38 -9.88
C GLU A 418 25.68 -4.27 -10.37
N MET A 419 24.41 -3.90 -10.07
CA MET A 419 23.23 -4.67 -10.53
C MET A 419 23.11 -4.70 -12.05
N LEU A 420 23.45 -3.60 -12.75
CA LEU A 420 23.41 -3.53 -14.21
C LEU A 420 24.47 -4.41 -14.90
N GLN A 421 25.49 -4.88 -14.16
CA GLN A 421 26.50 -5.80 -14.65
C GLN A 421 26.10 -7.28 -14.55
N ASN A 422 24.93 -7.61 -14.01
CA ASN A 422 24.50 -8.99 -13.84
C ASN A 422 24.53 -9.78 -15.18
N PRO A 423 25.37 -10.82 -15.31
CA PRO A 423 25.56 -11.55 -16.56
C PRO A 423 24.26 -12.15 -17.13
N ALA A 424 23.35 -12.58 -16.25
CA ALA A 424 22.09 -13.21 -16.66
C ALA A 424 21.19 -12.29 -17.51
N PHE A 425 21.29 -10.98 -17.33
CA PHE A 425 20.42 -10.00 -17.99
C PHE A 425 21.20 -9.02 -18.85
N ARG A 426 22.52 -9.02 -18.77
CA ARG A 426 23.40 -8.04 -19.44
C ARG A 426 23.16 -7.95 -20.95
N SER A 427 22.99 -9.09 -21.60
CA SER A 427 22.79 -9.16 -23.06
C SER A 427 21.47 -8.48 -23.48
N THR A 428 20.38 -8.74 -22.76
CA THR A 428 19.07 -8.09 -23.02
C THR A 428 19.13 -6.59 -22.72
N PHE A 429 19.77 -6.22 -21.61
CA PHE A 429 19.94 -4.83 -21.21
C PHE A 429 20.71 -4.03 -22.28
N LEU A 430 21.84 -4.53 -22.80
CA LEU A 430 22.66 -3.83 -23.78
C LEU A 430 22.05 -3.77 -25.19
N ARG A 431 21.07 -4.63 -25.51
CA ARG A 431 20.32 -4.54 -26.77
C ARG A 431 19.43 -3.30 -26.84
N PHE A 432 19.02 -2.73 -25.72
CA PHE A 432 18.24 -1.51 -25.68
C PHE A 432 19.17 -0.29 -25.74
N PRO A 433 19.16 0.52 -26.80
CA PRO A 433 20.19 1.55 -27.04
C PRO A 433 20.42 2.54 -25.90
N PRO A 434 19.38 3.00 -25.14
CA PRO A 434 19.57 3.91 -24.01
C PRO A 434 20.33 3.34 -22.82
N SER A 435 20.54 2.03 -22.74
CA SER A 435 21.14 1.37 -21.57
C SER A 435 22.56 1.82 -21.28
N LYS A 436 23.39 2.01 -22.32
CA LYS A 436 24.77 2.51 -22.15
C LYS A 436 24.81 3.92 -21.54
N LYS A 437 23.88 4.80 -21.98
CA LYS A 437 23.76 6.15 -21.42
C LYS A 437 23.32 6.10 -19.97
N TYR A 438 22.37 5.24 -19.66
CA TYR A 438 21.88 5.05 -18.29
C TYR A 438 23.00 4.55 -17.35
N GLU A 439 23.72 3.52 -17.77
CA GLU A 439 24.85 2.98 -16.99
C GLU A 439 25.94 4.01 -16.74
N ALA A 440 26.38 4.73 -17.78
CA ALA A 440 27.37 5.80 -17.66
C ALA A 440 26.91 6.92 -16.72
N ALA A 441 25.63 7.29 -16.80
CA ALA A 441 25.07 8.32 -15.94
C ALA A 441 24.97 7.87 -14.45
N CYS A 442 24.62 6.60 -14.20
CA CYS A 442 24.65 6.04 -12.86
C CYS A 442 26.08 5.98 -12.28
N ALA A 443 27.07 5.61 -13.10
CA ALA A 443 28.49 5.62 -12.69
C ALA A 443 28.97 7.03 -12.34
N SER A 444 28.59 8.04 -13.15
CA SER A 444 28.86 9.46 -12.83
C SER A 444 28.16 9.90 -11.54
N ALA A 445 26.90 9.51 -11.32
CA ALA A 445 26.18 9.82 -10.09
C ALA A 445 26.79 9.14 -8.86
N ALA A 446 27.33 7.93 -9.01
CA ALA A 446 28.02 7.18 -7.97
C ALA A 446 29.36 7.82 -7.54
N SER A 447 30.01 8.60 -8.42
CA SER A 447 31.25 9.32 -8.11
C SER A 447 31.05 10.68 -7.43
N ALA A 448 29.81 11.20 -7.44
CA ALA A 448 29.44 12.46 -6.83
C ALA A 448 28.68 12.27 -5.52
N HIS A 449 28.74 13.27 -4.64
CA HIS A 449 27.99 13.24 -3.38
C HIS A 449 26.57 13.76 -3.58
N TRP A 450 25.62 12.84 -3.69
CA TRP A 450 24.19 13.15 -3.79
C TRP A 450 23.45 12.70 -2.55
N ALA A 451 22.55 13.54 -2.05
CA ALA A 451 21.72 13.21 -0.90
C ALA A 451 20.37 13.92 -0.94
N VAL A 452 19.35 13.24 -0.46
CA VAL A 452 18.02 13.81 -0.19
C VAL A 452 17.96 14.23 1.26
N SER A 453 18.04 15.53 1.53
CA SER A 453 17.91 16.08 2.86
C SER A 453 16.51 16.66 3.10
N GLN A 454 16.02 16.56 4.31
CA GLN A 454 14.78 17.21 4.72
C GLN A 454 15.03 18.31 5.75
N LEU A 455 14.16 19.32 5.74
CA LEU A 455 14.22 20.41 6.70
C LEU A 455 14.09 19.89 8.13
N GLN A 456 14.85 20.43 9.07
CA GLN A 456 14.82 20.02 10.48
C GLN A 456 13.42 20.10 11.09
N ARG A 457 12.60 21.10 10.68
CA ARG A 457 11.22 21.24 11.14
C ARG A 457 10.34 20.09 10.64
N ILE A 458 10.46 19.70 9.37
CA ILE A 458 9.73 18.56 8.79
C ILE A 458 10.12 17.26 9.48
N ARG A 459 11.43 17.05 9.72
CA ARG A 459 11.91 15.90 10.49
C ARG A 459 11.29 15.82 11.89
N ARG A 460 11.24 16.94 12.61
CA ARG A 460 10.61 17.00 13.95
C ARG A 460 9.11 16.69 13.88
N CYS A 461 8.41 17.22 12.90
CA CYS A 461 6.99 16.86 12.66
C CYS A 461 6.84 15.36 12.44
N ASN A 462 7.62 14.76 11.56
CA ASN A 462 7.60 13.32 11.31
C ASN A 462 7.89 12.49 12.57
N GLN A 463 8.82 12.92 13.41
CA GLN A 463 9.13 12.25 14.69
C GLN A 463 7.97 12.33 15.69
N VAL A 464 7.28 13.47 15.75
CA VAL A 464 6.08 13.64 16.61
C VAL A 464 4.95 12.77 16.11
N LEU A 465 4.66 12.82 14.80
CA LEU A 465 3.61 12.01 14.18
C LEU A 465 3.88 10.51 14.34
N ALA A 466 5.12 10.06 14.13
CA ALA A 466 5.49 8.65 14.34
C ALA A 466 5.21 8.15 15.77
N ARG A 467 5.33 9.02 16.77
CA ARG A 467 5.01 8.69 18.17
C ARG A 467 3.52 8.81 18.48
N ALA A 468 2.83 9.75 17.85
CA ALA A 468 1.42 10.01 18.07
C ALA A 468 0.49 9.03 17.34
N TYR A 469 0.97 8.38 16.27
CA TYR A 469 0.12 7.56 15.41
C TYR A 469 -0.66 6.47 16.15
N LEU A 470 0.03 5.65 16.96
CA LEU A 470 -0.64 4.57 17.71
C LEU A 470 -1.64 5.11 18.76
N PRO A 471 -1.29 6.10 19.61
CA PRO A 471 -2.26 6.74 20.52
C PRO A 471 -3.48 7.30 19.79
N VAL A 472 -3.28 8.02 18.68
CA VAL A 472 -4.39 8.58 17.89
C VAL A 472 -5.25 7.47 17.28
N PHE A 473 -4.64 6.44 16.72
CA PHE A 473 -5.37 5.28 16.17
C PHE A 473 -6.21 4.57 17.24
N CYS A 474 -5.64 4.30 18.42
CA CYS A 474 -6.39 3.71 19.54
C CYS A 474 -7.56 4.61 19.99
N ALA A 475 -7.34 5.94 20.07
CA ALA A 475 -8.40 6.89 20.42
C ALA A 475 -9.52 6.91 19.36
N VAL A 476 -9.17 6.84 18.07
CA VAL A 476 -10.15 6.74 16.97
C VAL A 476 -10.96 5.45 17.08
N LEU A 477 -10.32 4.32 17.38
CA LEU A 477 -11.04 3.04 17.57
C LEU A 477 -11.98 3.08 18.76
N LEU A 478 -11.54 3.62 19.90
CA LEU A 478 -12.37 3.80 21.09
C LEU A 478 -13.57 4.74 20.81
N ALA A 479 -13.31 5.89 20.19
CA ALA A 479 -14.37 6.81 19.79
C ALA A 479 -15.36 6.14 18.83
N SER A 480 -14.86 5.36 17.87
CA SER A 480 -15.69 4.59 16.93
C SER A 480 -16.56 3.56 17.64
N GLY A 481 -16.01 2.87 18.64
CA GLY A 481 -16.77 1.95 19.50
C GLY A 481 -17.91 2.66 20.24
N LEU A 482 -17.65 3.86 20.81
CA LEU A 482 -18.68 4.68 21.45
C LEU A 482 -19.77 5.15 20.46
N LEU A 483 -19.37 5.47 19.23
CA LEU A 483 -20.33 5.83 18.17
C LEU A 483 -21.23 4.64 17.80
N LEU A 484 -20.72 3.40 17.83
CA LEU A 484 -21.53 2.20 17.61
C LEU A 484 -22.62 2.05 18.68
N CYS A 485 -22.33 2.42 19.91
CA CYS A 485 -23.26 2.33 21.04
C CYS A 485 -24.30 3.48 21.07
N SER A 486 -24.07 4.60 20.36
CA SER A 486 -24.93 5.79 20.41
C SER A 486 -25.42 6.24 19.04
N GLN A 487 -26.73 6.06 18.80
CA GLN A 487 -27.35 6.54 17.55
C GLN A 487 -27.24 8.06 17.39
N LYS A 488 -27.37 8.82 18.48
CA LYS A 488 -27.27 10.30 18.46
C LYS A 488 -25.87 10.74 18.01
N LEU A 489 -24.83 10.11 18.54
CA LEU A 489 -23.45 10.42 18.15
C LEU A 489 -23.16 10.01 16.70
N ARG A 490 -23.63 8.85 16.24
CA ARG A 490 -23.48 8.45 14.83
C ARG A 490 -24.09 9.48 13.88
N PHE A 491 -25.26 9.99 14.21
CA PHE A 491 -25.89 11.07 13.43
C PHE A 491 -25.03 12.33 13.41
N ALA A 492 -24.48 12.67 14.55
CA ALA A 492 -23.68 13.87 14.73
C ALA A 492 -22.42 13.87 13.86
N PHE A 493 -21.69 12.75 13.83
CA PHE A 493 -20.47 12.62 13.03
C PHE A 493 -20.74 12.25 11.55
N GLY A 494 -21.94 11.78 11.21
CA GLY A 494 -22.37 11.53 9.83
C GLY A 494 -21.36 10.70 9.03
N MET A 495 -20.96 11.21 7.86
CA MET A 495 -20.02 10.55 6.97
C MET A 495 -18.55 10.68 7.38
N LEU A 496 -18.20 11.56 8.32
CA LEU A 496 -16.83 11.72 8.80
C LEU A 496 -16.32 10.43 9.46
N TRP A 497 -17.15 9.79 10.29
CA TRP A 497 -16.80 8.55 10.96
C TRP A 497 -16.42 7.39 9.99
N PRO A 498 -17.29 6.96 9.04
CA PRO A 498 -16.93 5.88 8.13
C PRO A 498 -15.78 6.26 7.20
N ALA A 499 -15.65 7.52 6.82
CA ALA A 499 -14.51 8.00 6.04
C ALA A 499 -13.18 7.89 6.82
N THR A 500 -13.19 8.24 8.12
CA THR A 500 -12.02 8.09 8.99
C THR A 500 -11.61 6.63 9.11
N LEU A 501 -12.54 5.72 9.39
CA LEU A 501 -12.26 4.28 9.48
C LEU A 501 -11.73 3.72 8.16
N LEU A 502 -12.29 4.15 7.03
CA LEU A 502 -11.80 3.74 5.71
C LEU A 502 -10.34 4.13 5.52
N ILE A 503 -9.96 5.38 5.83
CA ILE A 503 -8.57 5.83 5.63
C ILE A 503 -7.60 5.05 6.54
N TYR A 504 -7.98 4.78 7.78
CA TYR A 504 -7.19 3.92 8.68
C TYR A 504 -7.09 2.48 8.18
N SER A 505 -8.11 1.97 7.50
CA SER A 505 -8.11 0.59 6.98
C SER A 505 -7.05 0.37 5.90
N TYR A 506 -6.60 1.40 5.19
CA TYR A 506 -5.50 1.30 4.22
C TYR A 506 -4.18 0.91 4.90
N ASN A 507 -3.81 1.61 5.96
CA ASN A 507 -2.62 1.27 6.72
C ASN A 507 -2.79 -0.08 7.45
N PHE A 508 -3.94 -0.28 8.11
CA PHE A 508 -4.21 -1.51 8.84
C PHE A 508 -4.21 -2.74 7.92
N GLY A 509 -4.86 -2.66 6.75
CA GLY A 509 -4.92 -3.75 5.77
C GLY A 509 -3.54 -4.13 5.25
N THR A 510 -2.74 -3.14 4.85
CA THR A 510 -1.37 -3.39 4.37
C THR A 510 -0.48 -3.97 5.46
N CYS A 511 -0.55 -3.46 6.69
CA CYS A 511 0.21 -3.99 7.83
C CYS A 511 -0.22 -5.42 8.17
N LEU A 512 -1.52 -5.68 8.21
CA LEU A 512 -2.07 -7.01 8.53
C LEU A 512 -1.67 -8.03 7.46
N GLU A 513 -1.82 -7.71 6.19
CA GLU A 513 -1.42 -8.59 5.11
C GLU A 513 0.08 -8.89 5.14
N THR A 514 0.90 -7.84 5.32
CA THR A 514 2.35 -8.03 5.47
C THR A 514 2.68 -8.89 6.70
N ALA A 515 1.97 -8.71 7.82
CA ALA A 515 2.18 -9.52 9.02
C ALA A 515 1.80 -10.99 8.83
N ILE A 516 0.86 -11.31 7.96
CA ILE A 516 0.46 -12.69 7.62
C ILE A 516 1.45 -13.33 6.66
N ILE A 517 1.84 -12.59 5.61
CA ILE A 517 2.54 -13.15 4.44
C ILE A 517 4.05 -12.92 4.49
N HIS A 518 4.53 -11.84 5.13
CA HIS A 518 5.93 -11.43 5.10
C HIS A 518 6.57 -11.33 6.47
N SER A 519 7.90 -11.13 6.45
CA SER A 519 8.64 -10.68 7.61
C SER A 519 8.57 -9.16 7.75
N LEU A 520 8.79 -8.67 8.96
CA LEU A 520 8.54 -7.29 9.33
C LEU A 520 9.68 -6.33 9.20
N ASP A 521 10.87 -6.85 9.13
CA ASP A 521 12.06 -6.00 9.23
C ASP A 521 12.45 -5.42 7.86
N ASN A 522 11.47 -5.31 6.96
CA ASN A 522 11.64 -4.67 5.67
C ASN A 522 11.07 -3.23 5.68
N PRO A 523 11.89 -2.19 5.89
CA PRO A 523 11.44 -0.80 5.96
C PRO A 523 10.61 -0.35 4.75
N ARG A 524 10.83 -0.94 3.57
CA ARG A 524 10.11 -0.60 2.34
C ARG A 524 8.59 -0.77 2.44
N TYR A 525 8.11 -1.76 3.20
CA TYR A 525 6.66 -1.96 3.39
C TYR A 525 6.02 -0.84 4.21
N MET A 526 6.80 -0.19 5.09
CA MET A 526 6.31 0.94 5.87
C MET A 526 6.45 2.26 5.11
N THR A 527 7.52 2.45 4.34
CA THR A 527 7.75 3.71 3.62
C THR A 527 6.70 3.98 2.54
N VAL A 528 6.22 2.94 1.85
CA VAL A 528 5.16 3.06 0.85
C VAL A 528 3.83 3.53 1.45
N GLN A 529 3.64 3.30 2.75
CA GLN A 529 2.43 3.66 3.50
C GLN A 529 2.41 5.12 3.97
N PHE A 530 3.51 5.85 3.84
CA PHE A 530 3.66 7.19 4.41
C PHE A 530 2.51 8.14 4.02
N SER A 531 2.10 8.18 2.76
CA SER A 531 1.09 9.11 2.27
C SER A 531 -0.27 8.95 2.96
N PHE A 532 -0.81 7.74 2.97
CA PHE A 532 -2.12 7.47 3.55
C PHE A 532 -2.09 7.32 5.08
N THR A 533 -0.95 6.94 5.67
CA THR A 533 -0.76 6.94 7.13
C THR A 533 -0.74 8.39 7.67
N LEU A 534 -0.06 9.30 6.97
CA LEU A 534 -0.06 10.72 7.28
C LEU A 534 -1.48 11.31 7.17
N LEU A 535 -2.22 10.98 6.10
CA LEU A 535 -3.60 11.41 5.95
C LEU A 535 -4.49 10.86 7.07
N ALA A 536 -4.34 9.56 7.42
CA ALA A 536 -5.09 8.92 8.49
C ALA A 536 -4.91 9.64 9.83
N GLU A 537 -3.67 10.01 10.16
CA GLU A 537 -3.39 10.71 11.41
C GLU A 537 -4.02 12.10 11.45
N PHE A 538 -3.88 12.88 10.38
CA PHE A 538 -4.52 14.20 10.29
C PHE A 538 -6.04 14.10 10.40
N VAL A 539 -6.65 13.13 9.72
CA VAL A 539 -8.10 12.90 9.76
C VAL A 539 -8.52 12.38 11.13
N GLY A 540 -7.73 11.51 11.77
CA GLY A 540 -7.99 11.01 13.12
C GLY A 540 -7.96 12.12 14.16
N ILE A 541 -6.95 12.99 14.14
CA ILE A 541 -6.87 14.17 15.01
C ILE A 541 -8.09 15.08 14.76
N TYR A 542 -8.41 15.37 13.50
CA TYR A 542 -9.58 16.17 13.16
C TYR A 542 -10.89 15.54 13.67
N PHE A 543 -11.06 14.23 13.51
CA PHE A 543 -12.23 13.50 14.01
C PHE A 543 -12.36 13.59 15.53
N LEU A 544 -11.27 13.39 16.28
CA LEU A 544 -11.26 13.46 17.74
C LEU A 544 -11.47 14.87 18.29
N MET A 545 -10.93 15.89 17.59
CA MET A 545 -11.05 17.30 17.98
C MET A 545 -12.30 17.99 17.46
N SER A 546 -13.06 17.31 16.59
CA SER A 546 -14.27 17.91 16.04
C SER A 546 -15.24 18.30 17.15
N PRO A 547 -15.69 19.57 17.19
CA PRO A 547 -16.61 20.01 18.20
C PRO A 547 -17.88 19.17 18.11
N LYS A 548 -18.48 18.87 19.25
CA LYS A 548 -19.81 18.24 19.25
C LYS A 548 -20.66 19.01 18.25
N PRO A 549 -21.18 18.34 17.20
CA PRO A 549 -22.03 19.04 16.27
C PRO A 549 -23.11 19.72 17.10
N ILE A 550 -23.32 21.00 16.85
CA ILE A 550 -24.43 21.74 17.45
C ILE A 550 -25.65 20.97 16.97
N VAL A 551 -26.14 20.08 17.83
CA VAL A 551 -27.47 19.48 17.64
C VAL A 551 -28.42 20.65 17.75
N SER A 552 -28.66 21.32 16.62
CA SER A 552 -29.66 22.37 16.55
C SER A 552 -30.94 21.73 17.04
N ALA A 553 -31.35 22.20 18.23
CA ALA A 553 -32.46 21.70 18.96
C ALA A 553 -33.71 21.61 18.07
N LYS A 554 -34.34 20.46 18.18
CA LYS A 554 -35.64 20.01 17.66
C LYS A 554 -35.55 19.36 16.26
N PRO A 555 -35.69 18.03 16.21
CA PRO A 555 -36.33 17.47 15.04
C PRO A 555 -37.69 18.17 14.85
N PRO A 556 -38.02 18.60 13.64
CA PRO A 556 -39.38 19.07 13.39
C PRO A 556 -40.31 17.92 13.79
N MET A 557 -41.16 18.14 14.77
CA MET A 557 -42.25 17.22 15.09
C MET A 557 -42.87 16.80 13.75
N ALA A 558 -42.70 15.54 13.38
CA ALA A 558 -43.47 14.95 12.30
C ALA A 558 -44.94 15.13 12.74
N LYS A 559 -45.66 16.03 12.13
CA LYS A 559 -47.09 15.97 12.08
C LYS A 559 -47.40 14.68 11.33
N LEU A 560 -47.61 13.61 12.09
CA LEU A 560 -48.36 12.46 11.69
C LEU A 560 -49.81 12.90 11.69
N MET A 561 -50.34 13.13 10.54
CA MET A 561 -51.74 12.90 10.15
C MET A 561 -51.71 12.37 8.74
#